data_5fa8e0fd90a5ba3ed1595cb19a54b573
#
_entry.id   5fa8e0fd90a5ba3ed1595cb19a54b573
#
_cell.length_a   1.000
_cell.length_b   1.000
_cell.length_c   1.000
_cell.angle_alpha   90.00
_cell.angle_beta   90.00
_cell.angle_gamma   90.00
#
_symmetry.space_group_name_H-M   'P 1'
#
loop_
_entity.id
_entity.type
_entity.pdbx_description
1 polymer ?
#
loop_
_entity_poly.entity_id
_entity_poly.type
_entity_poly.pdbx_seq_one_letter_code
_entity_poly.pdbx_strand_id
1 'polypeptide(L)'
;FDQVEADPSQATLLAAVDAGRAFGATGVLGFGGGSSLDVAKLAALLLGSGEDLDAAWGVGNARGPRLPLVLVPTTAGTGSEVTPVAIITVGEEEKRGVSSPVILPDLAILDAELTLGLPPAITAATGVDAMVHAIEAYASANANNNPLSKMLAREALRLLGANIETAVTDGGNVPARAAMLLGSMLAGQAFANAPVAAVHALAYPIGGIFHVPHGLSNALVLPHVLRFNAPAAAHIYAEIAADAFPALAALGMQARTPAFIDALEDLATRLKMPKRLRDVGIPEDALPKMAADAMKQQRLLVNNPRPVTEADALSIYRAAW
;
A
#
# COMPACT_ATOMS: atom_id res chain seq x y z
N PHE A 1 16.26 -4.72 -18.02
CA PHE A 1 15.19 -3.76 -18.37
C PHE A 1 15.04 -2.76 -17.24
N ASP A 2 15.16 -1.47 -17.54
CA ASP A 2 15.27 -0.37 -16.56
C ASP A 2 14.30 0.80 -16.87
N GLN A 3 13.28 0.56 -17.65
CA GLN A 3 12.34 1.58 -18.13
C GLN A 3 10.97 1.49 -17.45
N VAL A 4 10.94 1.05 -16.18
CA VAL A 4 9.69 0.97 -15.41
C VAL A 4 9.38 2.33 -14.79
N GLU A 5 8.28 2.94 -15.23
CA GLU A 5 7.73 4.18 -14.67
C GLU A 5 6.92 3.93 -13.38
N ALA A 6 6.65 5.00 -12.65
CA ALA A 6 5.67 4.96 -11.58
C ALA A 6 4.27 4.62 -12.16
N ASP A 7 3.50 3.79 -11.47
CA ASP A 7 2.21 3.30 -11.97
C ASP A 7 2.32 2.64 -13.36
N PRO A 8 3.10 1.56 -13.49
CA PRO A 8 3.56 1.03 -14.77
C PRO A 8 2.40 0.61 -15.66
N SER A 9 2.56 0.89 -16.95
CA SER A 9 1.58 0.54 -17.97
C SER A 9 1.67 -0.93 -18.37
N GLN A 10 0.59 -1.46 -18.97
CA GLN A 10 0.61 -2.78 -19.60
C GLN A 10 1.66 -2.84 -20.71
N ALA A 11 1.89 -1.75 -21.44
CA ALA A 11 2.91 -1.69 -22.49
C ALA A 11 4.32 -1.87 -21.90
N THR A 12 4.62 -1.23 -20.79
CA THR A 12 5.90 -1.38 -20.08
C THR A 12 6.10 -2.81 -19.58
N LEU A 13 5.07 -3.44 -19.01
CA LEU A 13 5.14 -4.84 -18.62
C LEU A 13 5.46 -5.75 -19.83
N LEU A 14 4.75 -5.58 -20.94
CA LEU A 14 4.97 -6.40 -22.14
C LEU A 14 6.36 -6.17 -22.74
N ALA A 15 6.87 -4.93 -22.75
CA ALA A 15 8.23 -4.62 -23.17
C ALA A 15 9.29 -5.32 -22.26
N ALA A 16 9.06 -5.39 -20.94
CA ALA A 16 9.92 -6.13 -20.03
C ALA A 16 9.89 -7.64 -20.33
N VAL A 17 8.72 -8.20 -20.63
CA VAL A 17 8.56 -9.60 -21.02
C VAL A 17 9.29 -9.90 -22.33
N ASP A 18 9.17 -9.03 -23.34
CA ASP A 18 9.83 -9.20 -24.63
C ASP A 18 11.37 -9.11 -24.49
N ALA A 19 11.85 -8.19 -23.68
CA ALA A 19 13.27 -8.11 -23.32
C ALA A 19 13.76 -9.41 -22.65
N GLY A 20 12.98 -9.95 -21.70
CA GLY A 20 13.27 -11.22 -21.04
C GLY A 20 13.31 -12.41 -22.00
N ARG A 21 12.39 -12.48 -22.95
CA ARG A 21 12.37 -13.51 -24.02
C ARG A 21 13.58 -13.41 -24.92
N ALA A 22 13.92 -12.20 -25.39
CA ALA A 22 15.07 -11.97 -26.24
C ALA A 22 16.39 -12.32 -25.56
N PHE A 23 16.47 -12.09 -24.23
CA PHE A 23 17.62 -12.45 -23.41
C PHE A 23 17.70 -13.95 -23.09
N GLY A 24 16.61 -14.71 -23.24
CA GLY A 24 16.53 -16.11 -22.82
C GLY A 24 16.50 -16.26 -21.30
N ALA A 25 15.78 -15.39 -20.61
CA ALA A 25 15.74 -15.36 -19.16
C ALA A 25 15.24 -16.68 -18.57
N THR A 26 15.97 -17.20 -17.56
CA THR A 26 15.61 -18.41 -16.80
C THR A 26 15.21 -18.10 -15.36
N GLY A 27 15.24 -16.83 -14.97
CA GLY A 27 14.82 -16.27 -13.68
C GLY A 27 14.65 -14.76 -13.79
N VAL A 28 13.96 -14.17 -12.85
CA VAL A 28 13.71 -12.72 -12.79
C VAL A 28 14.19 -12.17 -11.44
N LEU A 29 14.95 -11.08 -11.50
CA LEU A 29 15.29 -10.25 -10.36
C LEU A 29 14.54 -8.92 -10.49
N GLY A 30 13.59 -8.65 -9.58
CA GLY A 30 12.96 -7.34 -9.44
C GLY A 30 13.78 -6.49 -8.48
N PHE A 31 14.23 -5.31 -8.95
CA PHE A 31 15.02 -4.37 -8.15
C PHE A 31 14.42 -2.96 -8.30
N GLY A 32 13.89 -2.39 -7.22
CA GLY A 32 13.27 -1.07 -7.27
C GLY A 32 12.11 -0.90 -6.29
N GLY A 33 11.28 0.10 -6.51
CA GLY A 33 10.04 0.31 -5.76
C GLY A 33 8.92 -0.66 -6.20
N GLY A 34 7.74 -0.52 -5.60
CA GLY A 34 6.59 -1.39 -5.86
C GLY A 34 6.28 -1.58 -7.34
N SER A 35 6.34 -0.52 -8.15
CA SER A 35 6.12 -0.57 -9.61
C SER A 35 7.06 -1.58 -10.31
N SER A 36 8.36 -1.49 -10.01
CA SER A 36 9.36 -2.41 -10.57
C SER A 36 9.15 -3.84 -10.10
N LEU A 37 8.76 -4.02 -8.83
CA LEU A 37 8.51 -5.34 -8.27
C LEU A 37 7.26 -5.99 -8.86
N ASP A 38 6.20 -5.21 -9.08
CA ASP A 38 4.96 -5.68 -9.69
C ASP A 38 5.17 -6.10 -11.17
N VAL A 39 5.93 -5.29 -11.94
CA VAL A 39 6.35 -5.66 -13.28
C VAL A 39 7.18 -6.95 -13.26
N ALA A 40 8.13 -7.09 -12.34
CA ALA A 40 8.95 -8.29 -12.23
C ALA A 40 8.14 -9.55 -11.92
N LYS A 41 7.13 -9.46 -11.02
CA LYS A 41 6.21 -10.57 -10.71
C LYS A 41 5.47 -11.06 -11.95
N LEU A 42 4.86 -10.13 -12.68
CA LEU A 42 4.09 -10.49 -13.87
C LEU A 42 5.00 -10.89 -15.04
N ALA A 43 6.18 -10.28 -15.19
CA ALA A 43 7.17 -10.74 -16.16
C ALA A 43 7.62 -12.18 -15.87
N ALA A 44 7.88 -12.52 -14.60
CA ALA A 44 8.21 -13.90 -14.23
C ALA A 44 7.08 -14.89 -14.57
N LEU A 45 5.83 -14.49 -14.34
CA LEU A 45 4.64 -15.28 -14.69
C LEU A 45 4.57 -15.51 -16.20
N LEU A 46 4.56 -14.43 -16.99
CA LEU A 46 4.36 -14.51 -18.45
C LEU A 46 5.53 -15.17 -19.19
N LEU A 47 6.75 -15.04 -18.67
CA LEU A 47 7.93 -15.72 -19.20
C LEU A 47 7.91 -17.22 -18.89
N GLY A 48 7.44 -17.61 -17.71
CA GLY A 48 7.43 -18.99 -17.26
C GLY A 48 6.27 -19.80 -17.84
N SER A 49 5.05 -19.29 -17.79
CA SER A 49 3.84 -20.00 -18.25
C SER A 49 3.52 -19.76 -19.70
N GLY A 50 3.89 -18.60 -20.25
CA GLY A 50 3.42 -18.18 -21.57
C GLY A 50 1.93 -17.87 -21.64
N GLU A 51 1.24 -17.77 -20.48
CA GLU A 51 -0.20 -17.48 -20.44
C GLU A 51 -0.52 -16.05 -20.91
N ASP A 52 -1.77 -15.85 -21.30
CA ASP A 52 -2.29 -14.56 -21.67
C ASP A 52 -2.53 -13.72 -20.41
N LEU A 53 -2.01 -12.48 -20.40
CA LEU A 53 -2.21 -11.54 -19.33
C LEU A 53 -3.69 -11.24 -19.05
N ASP A 54 -4.51 -11.18 -20.12
CA ASP A 54 -5.94 -10.91 -19.98
C ASP A 54 -6.69 -12.03 -19.25
N ALA A 55 -6.18 -13.26 -19.32
CA ALA A 55 -6.70 -14.39 -18.56
C ALA A 55 -6.25 -14.41 -17.09
N ALA A 56 -5.14 -13.74 -16.78
CA ALA A 56 -4.57 -13.73 -15.43
C ALA A 56 -5.17 -12.66 -14.50
N TRP A 57 -5.85 -11.64 -15.05
CA TRP A 57 -6.44 -10.56 -14.23
C TRP A 57 -7.42 -11.07 -13.17
N GLY A 58 -7.35 -10.46 -11.99
CA GLY A 58 -8.25 -10.78 -10.87
C GLY A 58 -7.61 -11.69 -9.83
N VAL A 59 -8.45 -12.39 -9.08
CA VAL A 59 -8.02 -13.22 -7.95
C VAL A 59 -8.03 -14.71 -8.35
N GLY A 60 -6.87 -15.37 -8.20
CA GLY A 60 -6.74 -16.82 -8.41
C GLY A 60 -6.74 -17.28 -9.88
N ASN A 61 -6.66 -16.36 -10.83
CA ASN A 61 -6.75 -16.67 -12.26
C ASN A 61 -5.39 -17.05 -12.91
N ALA A 62 -4.28 -16.58 -12.35
CA ALA A 62 -2.95 -16.95 -12.84
C ALA A 62 -2.70 -18.46 -12.66
N ARG A 63 -2.27 -19.12 -13.72
CA ARG A 63 -2.09 -20.58 -13.80
C ARG A 63 -0.67 -21.02 -13.48
N GLY A 64 0.31 -20.23 -13.96
CA GLY A 64 1.73 -20.57 -13.82
C GLY A 64 2.17 -21.78 -14.66
N PRO A 65 3.36 -22.32 -14.42
CA PRO A 65 4.32 -21.82 -13.43
C PRO A 65 4.94 -20.48 -13.87
N ARG A 66 5.50 -19.72 -12.89
CA ARG A 66 6.38 -18.60 -13.17
C ARG A 66 7.84 -19.04 -13.20
N LEU A 67 8.72 -18.19 -13.75
CA LEU A 67 10.17 -18.33 -13.56
C LEU A 67 10.57 -18.10 -12.10
N PRO A 68 11.73 -18.61 -11.61
CA PRO A 68 12.32 -18.22 -10.34
C PRO A 68 12.36 -16.70 -10.19
N LEU A 69 11.95 -16.19 -9.01
CA LEU A 69 11.74 -14.77 -8.77
C LEU A 69 12.36 -14.33 -7.45
N VAL A 70 13.28 -13.35 -7.54
CA VAL A 70 13.86 -12.67 -6.38
C VAL A 70 13.44 -11.21 -6.43
N LEU A 71 13.02 -10.62 -5.30
CA LEU A 71 12.63 -9.22 -5.22
C LEU A 71 13.48 -8.47 -4.20
N VAL A 72 13.94 -7.28 -4.60
CA VAL A 72 14.80 -6.40 -3.80
C VAL A 72 14.17 -5.00 -3.78
N PRO A 73 13.40 -4.66 -2.73
CA PRO A 73 12.76 -3.36 -2.64
C PRO A 73 13.79 -2.25 -2.35
N THR A 74 13.60 -1.10 -2.99
CA THR A 74 14.35 0.13 -2.72
C THR A 74 13.49 1.22 -2.06
N THR A 75 12.24 0.90 -1.74
CA THR A 75 11.30 1.74 -1.00
C THR A 75 10.73 0.95 0.17
N ALA A 76 10.45 1.62 1.28
CA ALA A 76 9.79 1.05 2.45
C ALA A 76 8.32 1.49 2.47
N GLY A 77 7.46 0.78 1.78
CA GLY A 77 6.05 1.20 1.62
C GLY A 77 5.11 0.08 1.21
N THR A 78 5.26 -0.42 0.01
CA THR A 78 4.28 -1.30 -0.63
C THR A 78 4.25 -2.73 -0.11
N GLY A 79 5.36 -3.24 0.45
CA GLY A 79 5.48 -4.65 0.81
C GLY A 79 5.33 -5.61 -0.38
N SER A 80 5.49 -5.10 -1.62
CA SER A 80 5.30 -5.89 -2.84
C SER A 80 6.21 -7.11 -2.90
N GLU A 81 7.38 -7.05 -2.27
CA GLU A 81 8.35 -8.15 -2.18
C GLU A 81 7.87 -9.37 -1.40
N VAL A 82 6.77 -9.28 -0.67
CA VAL A 82 6.21 -10.39 0.12
C VAL A 82 4.71 -10.60 -0.12
N THR A 83 4.16 -10.01 -1.17
CA THR A 83 2.73 -10.11 -1.46
C THR A 83 2.44 -10.85 -2.76
N PRO A 84 1.33 -11.60 -2.81
CA PRO A 84 0.88 -12.30 -4.03
C PRO A 84 0.07 -11.35 -4.94
N VAL A 85 0.35 -10.05 -4.94
CA VAL A 85 -0.42 -9.04 -5.68
C VAL A 85 0.52 -8.22 -6.56
N ALA A 86 0.10 -7.94 -7.79
CA ALA A 86 0.74 -7.00 -8.69
C ALA A 86 -0.32 -6.12 -9.36
N ILE A 87 -0.07 -4.80 -9.43
CA ILE A 87 -1.01 -3.82 -9.99
C ILE A 87 -0.39 -3.14 -11.19
N ILE A 88 -1.09 -3.13 -12.31
CA ILE A 88 -0.67 -2.50 -13.58
C ILE A 88 -1.76 -1.56 -14.07
N THR A 89 -1.35 -0.47 -14.71
CA THR A 89 -2.27 0.48 -15.36
C THR A 89 -2.63 -0.05 -16.76
N VAL A 90 -3.93 -0.21 -17.00
CA VAL A 90 -4.48 -0.63 -18.31
C VAL A 90 -5.28 0.53 -18.90
N GLY A 91 -5.05 0.84 -20.17
CA GLY A 91 -5.62 2.05 -20.78
C GLY A 91 -5.05 3.32 -20.15
N GLU A 92 -5.88 4.35 -19.99
CA GLU A 92 -5.45 5.66 -19.50
C GLU A 92 -5.47 5.77 -17.96
N GLU A 93 -6.45 5.14 -17.29
CA GLU A 93 -6.70 5.39 -15.85
C GLU A 93 -7.00 4.11 -15.05
N GLU A 94 -7.22 2.96 -15.69
CA GLU A 94 -7.70 1.76 -15.01
C GLU A 94 -6.56 0.99 -14.34
N LYS A 95 -6.65 0.81 -13.02
CA LYS A 95 -5.74 -0.07 -12.27
C LYS A 95 -6.29 -1.49 -12.25
N ARG A 96 -5.58 -2.43 -12.88
CA ARG A 96 -5.90 -3.86 -12.82
C ARG A 96 -4.86 -4.62 -12.01
N GLY A 97 -5.31 -5.62 -11.27
CA GLY A 97 -4.43 -6.44 -10.44
C GLY A 97 -4.52 -7.91 -10.79
N VAL A 98 -3.39 -8.58 -10.64
CA VAL A 98 -3.30 -10.02 -10.49
C VAL A 98 -3.07 -10.32 -9.01
N SER A 99 -3.90 -11.16 -8.43
CA SER A 99 -3.73 -11.64 -7.05
C SER A 99 -3.72 -13.16 -7.05
N SER A 100 -2.55 -13.76 -6.88
CA SER A 100 -2.38 -15.21 -6.95
C SER A 100 -1.13 -15.67 -6.19
N PRO A 101 -1.19 -16.77 -5.43
CA PRO A 101 0.01 -17.36 -4.82
C PRO A 101 1.12 -17.67 -5.84
N VAL A 102 0.77 -17.85 -7.11
CA VAL A 102 1.72 -18.14 -8.20
C VAL A 102 2.75 -17.03 -8.36
N ILE A 103 2.38 -15.76 -8.16
CA ILE A 103 3.30 -14.61 -8.32
C ILE A 103 4.03 -14.22 -7.04
N LEU A 104 3.84 -14.95 -5.94
CA LEU A 104 4.64 -14.72 -4.73
C LEU A 104 6.12 -15.07 -5.01
N PRO A 105 7.09 -14.21 -4.65
CA PRO A 105 8.50 -14.48 -4.93
C PRO A 105 9.07 -15.65 -4.12
N ASP A 106 10.17 -16.22 -4.62
CA ASP A 106 10.91 -17.26 -3.89
C ASP A 106 11.77 -16.66 -2.78
N LEU A 107 12.25 -15.42 -2.99
CA LEU A 107 13.14 -14.73 -2.05
C LEU A 107 12.87 -13.22 -2.11
N ALA A 108 12.78 -12.59 -0.93
CA ALA A 108 12.85 -11.15 -0.75
C ALA A 108 14.17 -10.81 -0.06
N ILE A 109 14.92 -9.83 -0.60
CA ILE A 109 16.17 -9.34 -0.02
C ILE A 109 15.94 -7.91 0.44
N LEU A 110 16.08 -7.68 1.75
CA LEU A 110 15.92 -6.37 2.37
C LEU A 110 17.29 -5.80 2.70
N ASP A 111 17.72 -4.83 1.91
CA ASP A 111 18.94 -4.06 2.12
C ASP A 111 18.59 -2.59 2.36
N ALA A 112 18.77 -2.14 3.60
CA ALA A 112 18.42 -0.79 4.00
C ALA A 112 19.25 0.29 3.28
N GLU A 113 20.47 -0.03 2.86
CA GLU A 113 21.35 0.91 2.16
C GLU A 113 20.75 1.33 0.81
N LEU A 114 19.95 0.48 0.18
CA LEU A 114 19.26 0.79 -1.08
C LEU A 114 18.17 1.85 -0.92
N THR A 115 17.75 2.16 0.30
CA THR A 115 16.76 3.20 0.59
C THR A 115 17.36 4.56 0.96
N LEU A 116 18.67 4.66 1.16
CA LEU A 116 19.36 5.88 1.63
C LEU A 116 19.21 7.06 0.67
N GLY A 117 19.08 6.79 -0.64
CA GLY A 117 18.92 7.81 -1.67
C GLY A 117 17.49 8.36 -1.82
N LEU A 118 16.52 7.82 -1.08
CA LEU A 118 15.13 8.26 -1.22
C LEU A 118 14.93 9.69 -0.69
N PRO A 119 14.28 10.59 -1.48
CA PRO A 119 13.89 11.90 -1.00
C PRO A 119 12.98 11.84 0.22
N PRO A 120 13.03 12.84 1.14
CA PRO A 120 12.18 12.89 2.33
C PRO A 120 10.69 12.77 2.02
N ALA A 121 10.19 13.41 0.96
CA ALA A 121 8.78 13.35 0.59
C ALA A 121 8.34 11.93 0.17
N ILE A 122 9.19 11.20 -0.55
CA ILE A 122 8.92 9.80 -0.94
C ILE A 122 9.00 8.90 0.29
N THR A 123 10.02 9.08 1.14
CA THR A 123 10.15 8.34 2.40
C THR A 123 8.91 8.53 3.30
N ALA A 124 8.40 9.76 3.41
CA ALA A 124 7.18 10.07 4.18
C ALA A 124 5.95 9.36 3.58
N ALA A 125 5.72 9.53 2.28
CA ALA A 125 4.56 8.96 1.60
C ALA A 125 4.54 7.42 1.67
N THR A 126 5.67 6.78 1.37
CA THR A 126 5.77 5.31 1.41
C THR A 126 5.70 4.78 2.85
N GLY A 127 6.30 5.47 3.82
CA GLY A 127 6.24 5.08 5.22
C GLY A 127 4.82 5.17 5.80
N VAL A 128 4.07 6.22 5.47
CA VAL A 128 2.65 6.32 5.85
C VAL A 128 1.82 5.24 5.15
N ASP A 129 2.11 4.94 3.88
CA ASP A 129 1.47 3.84 3.15
C ASP A 129 1.64 2.49 3.86
N ALA A 130 2.86 2.17 4.30
CA ALA A 130 3.11 0.97 5.10
C ALA A 130 2.33 0.97 6.43
N MET A 131 2.18 2.14 7.09
CA MET A 131 1.32 2.26 8.28
C MET A 131 -0.15 2.00 7.93
N VAL A 132 -0.65 2.51 6.80
CA VAL A 132 -2.01 2.24 6.32
C VAL A 132 -2.21 0.74 6.08
N HIS A 133 -1.27 0.07 5.41
CA HIS A 133 -1.30 -1.38 5.21
C HIS A 133 -1.48 -2.13 6.54
N ALA A 134 -0.67 -1.78 7.55
CA ALA A 134 -0.75 -2.42 8.86
C ALA A 134 -2.07 -2.12 9.59
N ILE A 135 -2.56 -0.88 9.57
CA ILE A 135 -3.82 -0.47 10.20
C ILE A 135 -5.00 -1.18 9.57
N GLU A 136 -5.08 -1.17 8.23
CA GLU A 136 -6.19 -1.81 7.52
C GLU A 136 -6.14 -3.33 7.65
N ALA A 137 -4.96 -3.95 7.58
CA ALA A 137 -4.81 -5.38 7.79
C ALA A 137 -5.26 -5.80 9.21
N TYR A 138 -4.89 -5.03 10.23
CA TYR A 138 -5.30 -5.32 11.60
C TYR A 138 -6.83 -5.22 11.77
N ALA A 139 -7.44 -4.20 11.16
CA ALA A 139 -8.87 -3.93 11.25
C ALA A 139 -9.73 -4.66 10.19
N SER A 140 -9.09 -5.41 9.27
CA SER A 140 -9.77 -6.06 8.16
C SER A 140 -10.87 -7.01 8.63
N ALA A 141 -12.08 -6.87 8.06
CA ALA A 141 -13.21 -7.76 8.29
C ALA A 141 -13.10 -9.07 7.49
N ASN A 142 -12.02 -9.27 6.75
CA ASN A 142 -11.79 -10.47 5.96
C ASN A 142 -11.67 -11.72 6.84
N ALA A 143 -12.27 -12.83 6.41
CA ALA A 143 -12.26 -14.09 7.15
C ALA A 143 -10.83 -14.66 7.37
N ASN A 144 -9.86 -14.27 6.52
CA ASN A 144 -8.46 -14.68 6.68
C ASN A 144 -7.69 -13.86 7.71
N ASN A 145 -8.28 -12.77 8.25
CA ASN A 145 -7.67 -12.01 9.33
C ASN A 145 -7.57 -12.90 10.58
N ASN A 146 -6.36 -13.11 11.05
CA ASN A 146 -6.06 -14.07 12.09
C ASN A 146 -4.99 -13.53 13.07
N PRO A 147 -4.70 -14.25 14.19
CA PRO A 147 -3.71 -13.78 15.16
C PRO A 147 -2.32 -13.52 14.59
N LEU A 148 -1.88 -14.25 13.54
CA LEU A 148 -0.57 -14.02 12.91
C LEU A 148 -0.55 -12.72 12.12
N SER A 149 -1.57 -12.45 11.26
CA SER A 149 -1.67 -11.19 10.52
C SER A 149 -1.76 -9.99 11.46
N LYS A 150 -2.49 -10.13 12.59
CA LYS A 150 -2.57 -9.09 13.62
C LYS A 150 -1.24 -8.85 14.33
N MET A 151 -0.51 -9.91 14.66
CA MET A 151 0.82 -9.77 15.27
C MET A 151 1.80 -9.05 14.34
N LEU A 152 1.82 -9.43 13.06
CA LEU A 152 2.66 -8.78 12.04
C LEU A 152 2.31 -7.30 11.87
N ALA A 153 1.02 -6.96 11.80
CA ALA A 153 0.54 -5.59 11.69
C ALA A 153 0.95 -4.72 12.91
N ARG A 154 0.85 -5.27 14.12
CA ARG A 154 1.28 -4.56 15.35
C ARG A 154 2.77 -4.31 15.37
N GLU A 155 3.58 -5.31 15.01
CA GLU A 155 5.03 -5.15 14.97
C GLU A 155 5.45 -4.16 13.85
N ALA A 156 4.79 -4.20 12.68
CA ALA A 156 4.96 -3.20 11.65
C ALA A 156 4.72 -1.79 12.18
N LEU A 157 3.62 -1.55 12.91
CA LEU A 157 3.31 -0.23 13.49
C LEU A 157 4.35 0.23 14.50
N ARG A 158 4.91 -0.68 15.33
CA ARG A 158 5.99 -0.33 16.28
C ARG A 158 7.24 0.15 15.55
N LEU A 159 7.66 -0.59 14.52
CA LEU A 159 8.85 -0.24 13.75
C LEU A 159 8.65 1.06 12.97
N LEU A 160 7.52 1.18 12.27
CA LEU A 160 7.22 2.35 11.43
C LEU A 160 7.01 3.60 12.30
N GLY A 161 6.17 3.54 13.33
CA GLY A 161 5.86 4.67 14.19
C GLY A 161 7.08 5.22 14.93
N ALA A 162 7.99 4.34 15.37
CA ALA A 162 9.21 4.74 16.06
C ALA A 162 10.28 5.36 15.15
N ASN A 163 10.26 5.08 13.84
CA ASN A 163 11.40 5.39 12.96
C ASN A 163 11.06 6.30 11.78
N ILE A 164 9.79 6.51 11.44
CA ILE A 164 9.41 7.27 10.23
C ILE A 164 9.92 8.71 10.27
N GLU A 165 9.80 9.41 11.39
CA GLU A 165 10.27 10.79 11.51
C GLU A 165 11.79 10.89 11.35
N THR A 166 12.52 9.97 11.97
CA THR A 166 13.99 9.89 11.83
C THR A 166 14.37 9.58 10.38
N ALA A 167 13.74 8.60 9.74
CA ALA A 167 14.03 8.23 8.35
C ALA A 167 13.75 9.37 7.36
N VAL A 168 12.79 10.25 7.66
CA VAL A 168 12.45 11.42 6.82
C VAL A 168 13.40 12.59 7.08
N THR A 169 13.75 12.87 8.34
CA THR A 169 14.55 14.05 8.71
C THR A 169 16.05 13.80 8.65
N ASP A 170 16.47 12.56 8.87
CA ASP A 170 17.85 12.07 8.78
C ASP A 170 17.88 10.85 7.85
N GLY A 171 17.79 11.10 6.55
CA GLY A 171 17.72 10.06 5.50
C GLY A 171 18.95 9.14 5.44
N GLY A 172 20.07 9.54 6.04
CA GLY A 172 21.29 8.74 6.17
C GLY A 172 21.28 7.77 7.34
N ASN A 173 20.25 7.77 8.19
CA ASN A 173 20.17 6.92 9.38
C ASN A 173 19.83 5.46 9.01
N VAL A 174 20.88 4.65 8.80
CA VAL A 174 20.72 3.23 8.37
C VAL A 174 19.83 2.43 9.35
N PRO A 175 19.98 2.53 10.69
CA PRO A 175 19.07 1.83 11.60
C PRO A 175 17.60 2.19 11.40
N ALA A 176 17.26 3.48 11.23
CA ALA A 176 15.91 3.91 10.98
C ALA A 176 15.39 3.39 9.61
N ARG A 177 16.22 3.45 8.56
CA ARG A 177 15.88 2.89 7.24
C ARG A 177 15.64 1.37 7.31
N ALA A 178 16.46 0.64 8.04
CA ALA A 178 16.29 -0.80 8.24
C ALA A 178 14.97 -1.12 8.97
N ALA A 179 14.64 -0.36 10.01
CA ALA A 179 13.38 -0.52 10.72
C ALA A 179 12.16 -0.20 9.83
N MET A 180 12.24 0.86 9.01
CA MET A 180 11.19 1.20 8.03
C MET A 180 11.00 0.09 7.01
N LEU A 181 12.09 -0.45 6.44
CA LEU A 181 12.03 -1.49 5.43
C LEU A 181 11.46 -2.80 6.00
N LEU A 182 11.92 -3.20 7.19
CA LEU A 182 11.36 -4.37 7.90
C LEU A 182 9.89 -4.15 8.26
N GLY A 183 9.52 -2.97 8.78
CA GLY A 183 8.14 -2.62 9.09
C GLY A 183 7.22 -2.67 7.87
N SER A 184 7.68 -2.18 6.71
CA SER A 184 6.98 -2.27 5.44
C SER A 184 6.75 -3.72 5.01
N MET A 185 7.79 -4.56 5.09
CA MET A 185 7.67 -5.99 4.78
C MET A 185 6.66 -6.69 5.71
N LEU A 186 6.71 -6.45 7.02
CA LEU A 186 5.76 -7.05 7.97
C LEU A 186 4.32 -6.58 7.71
N ALA A 187 4.11 -5.30 7.35
CA ALA A 187 2.82 -4.80 6.91
C ALA A 187 2.35 -5.51 5.63
N GLY A 188 3.26 -5.73 4.68
CA GLY A 188 3.03 -6.51 3.46
C GLY A 188 2.54 -7.93 3.76
N GLN A 189 3.23 -8.64 4.64
CA GLN A 189 2.83 -9.98 5.07
C GLN A 189 1.49 -9.99 5.82
N ALA A 190 1.20 -8.94 6.60
CA ALA A 190 -0.08 -8.80 7.29
C ALA A 190 -1.24 -8.65 6.29
N PHE A 191 -1.14 -7.71 5.33
CA PHE A 191 -2.22 -7.49 4.38
C PHE A 191 -2.31 -8.55 3.28
N ALA A 192 -1.26 -9.30 3.00
CA ALA A 192 -1.34 -10.46 2.12
C ALA A 192 -2.33 -11.52 2.64
N ASN A 193 -2.51 -11.60 3.96
CA ASN A 193 -3.49 -12.47 4.61
C ASN A 193 -4.81 -11.75 4.93
N ALA A 194 -4.73 -10.51 5.40
CA ALA A 194 -5.86 -9.68 5.81
C ALA A 194 -5.93 -8.44 4.92
N PRO A 195 -6.59 -8.52 3.74
CA PRO A 195 -6.51 -7.48 2.72
C PRO A 195 -6.94 -6.10 3.22
N VAL A 196 -6.34 -5.07 2.60
CA VAL A 196 -6.66 -3.66 2.79
C VAL A 196 -8.10 -3.32 2.40
N ALA A 197 -8.58 -2.14 2.78
CA ALA A 197 -10.01 -1.81 2.80
C ALA A 197 -10.31 -0.42 2.20
N ALA A 198 -11.08 0.40 2.94
CA ALA A 198 -11.65 1.65 2.44
C ALA A 198 -10.61 2.75 2.22
N VAL A 199 -9.51 2.81 2.97
CA VAL A 199 -8.46 3.81 2.72
C VAL A 199 -7.92 3.63 1.31
N HIS A 200 -7.51 2.40 0.96
CA HIS A 200 -7.03 2.09 -0.38
C HIS A 200 -8.11 2.24 -1.45
N ALA A 201 -9.36 1.82 -1.17
CA ALA A 201 -10.45 1.96 -2.12
C ALA A 201 -10.72 3.43 -2.49
N LEU A 202 -10.64 4.35 -1.51
CA LEU A 202 -10.80 5.77 -1.73
C LEU A 202 -9.53 6.46 -2.27
N ALA A 203 -8.36 5.89 -2.06
CA ALA A 203 -7.12 6.41 -2.63
C ALA A 203 -6.98 6.15 -4.15
N TYR A 204 -7.58 5.08 -4.68
CA TYR A 204 -7.45 4.73 -6.09
C TYR A 204 -7.93 5.82 -7.05
N PRO A 205 -9.10 6.46 -6.88
CA PRO A 205 -9.50 7.57 -7.74
C PRO A 205 -8.57 8.78 -7.65
N ILE A 206 -7.96 9.03 -6.48
CA ILE A 206 -7.00 10.12 -6.28
C ILE A 206 -5.76 9.89 -7.15
N GLY A 207 -5.19 8.69 -7.09
CA GLY A 207 -4.04 8.33 -7.91
C GLY A 207 -4.37 8.17 -9.39
N GLY A 208 -5.49 7.51 -9.73
CA GLY A 208 -5.86 7.21 -11.11
C GLY A 208 -6.25 8.44 -11.93
N ILE A 209 -7.00 9.38 -11.35
CA ILE A 209 -7.50 10.56 -12.06
C ILE A 209 -6.51 11.74 -11.99
N PHE A 210 -5.87 11.93 -10.82
CA PHE A 210 -5.05 13.12 -10.55
C PHE A 210 -3.55 12.84 -10.48
N HIS A 211 -3.14 11.59 -10.67
CA HIS A 211 -1.75 11.15 -10.64
C HIS A 211 -1.01 11.51 -9.34
N VAL A 212 -1.76 11.62 -8.23
CA VAL A 212 -1.17 11.80 -6.90
C VAL A 212 -0.49 10.49 -6.49
N PRO A 213 0.77 10.52 -6.01
CA PRO A 213 1.48 9.31 -5.59
C PRO A 213 0.68 8.46 -4.60
N HIS A 214 0.71 7.14 -4.76
CA HIS A 214 -0.14 6.17 -4.05
C HIS A 214 -0.13 6.36 -2.52
N GLY A 215 1.05 6.40 -1.91
CA GLY A 215 1.17 6.57 -0.45
C GLY A 215 0.64 7.93 0.03
N LEU A 216 0.80 9.00 -0.76
CA LEU A 216 0.20 10.29 -0.45
C LEU A 216 -1.32 10.25 -0.58
N SER A 217 -1.86 9.56 -1.60
CA SER A 217 -3.30 9.38 -1.78
C SER A 217 -3.93 8.68 -0.57
N ASN A 218 -3.27 7.64 -0.04
CA ASN A 218 -3.69 6.95 1.17
C ASN A 218 -3.63 7.88 2.40
N ALA A 219 -2.55 8.64 2.56
CA ALA A 219 -2.38 9.56 3.69
C ALA A 219 -3.47 10.64 3.76
N LEU A 220 -3.91 11.16 2.59
CA LEU A 220 -4.93 12.21 2.50
C LEU A 220 -6.31 11.76 3.00
N VAL A 221 -6.68 10.50 2.84
CA VAL A 221 -7.99 9.99 3.25
C VAL A 221 -7.96 9.21 4.55
N LEU A 222 -6.79 8.74 5.00
CA LEU A 222 -6.62 7.90 6.18
C LEU A 222 -7.39 8.40 7.41
N PRO A 223 -7.17 9.61 7.96
CA PRO A 223 -7.81 10.03 9.19
C PRO A 223 -9.32 10.12 9.06
N HIS A 224 -9.81 10.50 7.88
CA HIS A 224 -11.25 10.64 7.60
C HIS A 224 -11.94 9.28 7.52
N VAL A 225 -11.29 8.28 6.90
CA VAL A 225 -11.77 6.90 6.88
C VAL A 225 -11.77 6.29 8.28
N LEU A 226 -10.71 6.51 9.08
CA LEU A 226 -10.69 6.00 10.45
C LEU A 226 -11.79 6.63 11.31
N ARG A 227 -12.08 7.94 11.17
CA ARG A 227 -13.22 8.59 11.84
C ARG A 227 -14.56 7.99 11.40
N PHE A 228 -14.73 7.72 10.11
CA PHE A 228 -15.91 7.05 9.59
C PHE A 228 -16.08 5.64 10.19
N ASN A 229 -14.98 4.88 10.30
CA ASN A 229 -14.99 3.52 10.84
C ASN A 229 -15.11 3.47 12.37
N ALA A 230 -14.76 4.52 13.10
CA ALA A 230 -14.69 4.53 14.56
C ALA A 230 -15.96 4.00 15.26
N PRO A 231 -17.19 4.29 14.83
CA PRO A 231 -18.38 3.72 15.45
C PRO A 231 -18.42 2.19 15.49
N ALA A 232 -17.77 1.51 14.53
CA ALA A 232 -17.71 0.05 14.45
C ALA A 232 -16.35 -0.52 14.93
N ALA A 233 -15.27 0.25 14.82
CA ALA A 233 -13.89 -0.25 14.98
C ALA A 233 -13.07 0.48 16.07
N ALA A 234 -13.69 1.31 16.91
CA ALA A 234 -12.95 2.08 17.92
C ALA A 234 -12.08 1.20 18.84
N HIS A 235 -12.60 0.04 19.28
CA HIS A 235 -11.84 -0.88 20.12
C HIS A 235 -10.62 -1.45 19.39
N ILE A 236 -10.74 -1.73 18.08
CA ILE A 236 -9.64 -2.24 17.24
C ILE A 236 -8.54 -1.20 17.12
N TYR A 237 -8.88 0.05 16.82
CA TYR A 237 -7.91 1.13 16.71
C TYR A 237 -7.25 1.47 18.04
N ALA A 238 -8.01 1.38 19.16
CA ALA A 238 -7.46 1.58 20.50
C ALA A 238 -6.40 0.53 20.88
N GLU A 239 -6.53 -0.70 20.39
CA GLU A 239 -5.55 -1.78 20.63
C GLU A 239 -4.19 -1.47 20.01
N ILE A 240 -4.14 -0.93 18.80
CA ILE A 240 -2.92 -0.67 18.04
C ILE A 240 -2.35 0.75 18.22
N ALA A 241 -3.11 1.64 18.87
CA ALA A 241 -2.72 3.04 19.03
C ALA A 241 -1.35 3.20 19.69
N ALA A 242 -1.09 2.44 20.74
CA ALA A 242 0.17 2.48 21.49
C ALA A 242 1.33 1.76 20.76
N ASP A 243 1.03 0.88 19.83
CA ASP A 243 2.06 0.26 18.99
C ASP A 243 2.66 1.30 18.02
N ALA A 244 1.83 2.14 17.41
CA ALA A 244 2.29 3.21 16.53
C ALA A 244 2.82 4.44 17.29
N PHE A 245 2.15 4.80 18.39
CA PHE A 245 2.46 5.98 19.20
C PHE A 245 2.51 5.61 20.68
N PRO A 246 3.67 5.25 21.23
CA PRO A 246 3.79 4.74 22.60
C PRO A 246 3.21 5.65 23.70
N ALA A 247 3.20 6.96 23.49
CA ALA A 247 2.61 7.94 24.43
C ALA A 247 1.11 7.69 24.67
N LEU A 248 0.40 7.10 23.70
CA LEU A 248 -1.02 6.80 23.83
C LEU A 248 -1.32 5.64 24.80
N ALA A 249 -0.30 4.89 25.23
CA ALA A 249 -0.47 3.84 26.25
C ALA A 249 -0.99 4.39 27.58
N ALA A 250 -0.69 5.66 27.90
CA ALA A 250 -1.16 6.32 29.12
C ALA A 250 -2.67 6.63 29.11
N LEU A 251 -3.33 6.58 27.96
CA LEU A 251 -4.76 6.87 27.84
C LEU A 251 -5.61 5.62 28.07
N GLY A 252 -6.81 5.81 28.62
CA GLY A 252 -7.84 4.77 28.67
C GLY A 252 -8.32 4.39 27.27
N MET A 253 -8.80 3.14 27.09
CA MET A 253 -9.18 2.58 25.78
C MET A 253 -10.16 3.47 24.98
N GLN A 254 -11.12 4.10 25.64
CA GLN A 254 -12.09 4.98 24.98
C GLN A 254 -11.46 6.25 24.38
N ALA A 255 -10.42 6.78 25.00
CA ALA A 255 -9.72 7.97 24.55
C ALA A 255 -8.65 7.68 23.49
N ARG A 256 -8.19 6.42 23.37
CA ARG A 256 -7.10 6.08 22.47
C ARG A 256 -7.46 6.24 20.98
N THR A 257 -8.67 5.87 20.58
CA THR A 257 -9.04 5.95 19.16
C THR A 257 -9.05 7.38 18.62
N PRO A 258 -9.74 8.37 19.22
CA PRO A 258 -9.64 9.74 18.75
C PRO A 258 -8.19 10.24 18.80
N ALA A 259 -7.46 9.99 19.89
CA ALA A 259 -6.07 10.41 20.03
C ALA A 259 -5.14 9.75 18.98
N PHE A 260 -5.42 8.51 18.57
CA PHE A 260 -4.69 7.81 17.51
C PHE A 260 -4.89 8.48 16.15
N ILE A 261 -6.13 8.83 15.82
CA ILE A 261 -6.46 9.51 14.56
C ILE A 261 -5.80 10.90 14.52
N ASP A 262 -5.88 11.64 15.64
CA ASP A 262 -5.25 12.96 15.76
C ASP A 262 -3.72 12.84 15.66
N ALA A 263 -3.11 11.82 16.27
CA ALA A 263 -1.66 11.58 16.18
C ALA A 263 -1.20 11.25 14.73
N LEU A 264 -2.03 10.58 13.93
CA LEU A 264 -1.75 10.34 12.50
C LEU A 264 -1.82 11.64 11.68
N GLU A 265 -2.80 12.52 11.95
CA GLU A 265 -2.87 13.85 11.31
C GLU A 265 -1.68 14.74 11.70
N ASP A 266 -1.28 14.71 12.97
CA ASP A 266 -0.11 15.42 13.46
C ASP A 266 1.18 14.87 12.84
N LEU A 267 1.28 13.55 12.67
CA LEU A 267 2.40 12.92 11.97
C LEU A 267 2.53 13.46 10.54
N ALA A 268 1.43 13.51 9.76
CA ALA A 268 1.45 14.07 8.42
C ALA A 268 1.95 15.53 8.41
N THR A 269 1.60 16.32 9.44
CA THR A 269 2.09 17.70 9.61
C THR A 269 3.59 17.73 9.88
N ARG A 270 4.10 16.89 10.80
CA ARG A 270 5.55 16.80 11.11
C ARG A 270 6.37 16.32 9.93
N LEU A 271 5.80 15.44 9.10
CA LEU A 271 6.40 14.95 7.87
C LEU A 271 6.26 15.92 6.69
N LYS A 272 5.64 17.09 6.90
CA LYS A 272 5.40 18.13 5.88
C LYS A 272 4.62 17.63 4.65
N MET A 273 3.71 16.70 4.86
CA MET A 273 2.85 16.17 3.82
C MET A 273 1.66 17.11 3.54
N PRO A 274 1.15 17.19 2.30
CA PRO A 274 -0.17 17.77 2.03
C PRO A 274 -1.24 17.09 2.89
N LYS A 275 -2.20 17.89 3.36
CA LYS A 275 -3.21 17.41 4.32
C LYS A 275 -4.61 17.33 3.75
N ARG A 276 -4.86 17.99 2.62
CA ARG A 276 -6.18 18.12 2.01
C ARG A 276 -6.10 17.78 0.53
N LEU A 277 -7.18 17.26 -0.01
CA LEU A 277 -7.28 16.94 -1.44
C LEU A 277 -7.04 18.18 -2.31
N ARG A 278 -7.52 19.36 -1.89
CA ARG A 278 -7.27 20.62 -2.59
C ARG A 278 -5.79 21.05 -2.60
N ASP A 279 -5.00 20.62 -1.59
CA ASP A 279 -3.57 20.96 -1.53
C ASP A 279 -2.74 20.23 -2.61
N VAL A 280 -3.33 19.19 -3.21
CA VAL A 280 -2.76 18.43 -4.34
C VAL A 280 -3.50 18.69 -5.65
N GLY A 281 -4.28 19.78 -5.72
CA GLY A 281 -4.92 20.26 -6.95
C GLY A 281 -6.24 19.56 -7.32
N ILE A 282 -6.85 18.82 -6.41
CA ILE A 282 -8.14 18.16 -6.66
C ILE A 282 -9.27 19.18 -6.48
N PRO A 283 -10.08 19.45 -7.51
CA PRO A 283 -11.19 20.40 -7.41
C PRO A 283 -12.42 19.77 -6.72
N GLU A 284 -13.23 20.60 -6.08
CA GLU A 284 -14.39 20.14 -5.29
C GLU A 284 -15.45 19.41 -6.16
N ASP A 285 -15.62 19.84 -7.38
CA ASP A 285 -16.58 19.27 -8.33
C ASP A 285 -16.20 17.87 -8.82
N ALA A 286 -14.95 17.43 -8.61
CA ALA A 286 -14.51 16.06 -8.89
C ALA A 286 -14.94 15.04 -7.82
N LEU A 287 -15.25 15.49 -6.59
CA LEU A 287 -15.53 14.57 -5.47
C LEU A 287 -16.69 13.59 -5.74
N PRO A 288 -17.80 13.97 -6.40
CA PRO A 288 -18.85 13.01 -6.73
C PRO A 288 -18.39 11.90 -7.68
N LYS A 289 -17.60 12.24 -8.72
CA LYS A 289 -17.01 11.22 -9.63
C LYS A 289 -16.07 10.28 -8.87
N MET A 290 -15.22 10.84 -8.03
CA MET A 290 -14.30 10.04 -7.21
C MET A 290 -15.06 9.08 -6.29
N ALA A 291 -16.16 9.50 -5.67
CA ALA A 291 -16.98 8.64 -4.82
C ALA A 291 -17.59 7.48 -5.61
N ALA A 292 -18.16 7.75 -6.79
CA ALA A 292 -18.69 6.70 -7.66
C ALA A 292 -17.60 5.71 -8.14
N ASP A 293 -16.41 6.22 -8.46
CA ASP A 293 -15.27 5.39 -8.90
C ASP A 293 -14.71 4.53 -7.76
N ALA A 294 -14.66 5.06 -6.53
CA ALA A 294 -14.24 4.29 -5.35
C ALA A 294 -15.15 3.08 -5.12
N MET A 295 -16.46 3.19 -5.40
CA MET A 295 -17.39 2.07 -5.25
C MET A 295 -17.13 0.90 -6.20
N LYS A 296 -16.35 1.10 -7.26
CA LYS A 296 -15.91 0.00 -8.14
C LYS A 296 -14.92 -0.95 -7.46
N GLN A 297 -14.28 -0.51 -6.37
CA GLN A 297 -13.28 -1.27 -5.61
C GLN A 297 -13.90 -2.24 -4.61
N GLN A 298 -14.92 -3.01 -5.03
CA GLN A 298 -15.66 -3.93 -4.16
C GLN A 298 -14.76 -4.94 -3.45
N ARG A 299 -13.71 -5.42 -4.12
CA ARG A 299 -12.72 -6.36 -3.53
C ARG A 299 -12.00 -5.81 -2.29
N LEU A 300 -11.92 -4.48 -2.17
CA LEU A 300 -11.33 -3.79 -1.03
C LEU A 300 -12.40 -3.41 0.00
N LEU A 301 -13.51 -2.83 -0.45
CA LEU A 301 -14.58 -2.33 0.41
C LEU A 301 -15.21 -3.43 1.28
N VAL A 302 -15.27 -4.67 0.80
CA VAL A 302 -15.80 -5.82 1.57
C VAL A 302 -14.98 -6.14 2.83
N ASN A 303 -13.72 -5.69 2.88
CA ASN A 303 -12.83 -5.92 4.02
C ASN A 303 -12.94 -4.80 5.08
N ASN A 304 -13.66 -3.72 4.78
CA ASN A 304 -13.77 -2.59 5.70
C ASN A 304 -14.64 -2.96 6.92
N PRO A 305 -14.25 -2.59 8.14
CA PRO A 305 -15.01 -2.96 9.35
C PRO A 305 -16.43 -2.35 9.41
N ARG A 306 -16.68 -1.34 8.60
CA ARG A 306 -18.00 -0.72 8.43
C ARG A 306 -18.35 -0.65 6.94
N PRO A 307 -19.53 -1.09 6.50
CA PRO A 307 -19.96 -0.93 5.11
C PRO A 307 -19.85 0.53 4.65
N VAL A 308 -19.38 0.73 3.42
CA VAL A 308 -19.23 2.06 2.81
C VAL A 308 -20.21 2.18 1.64
N THR A 309 -21.03 3.21 1.65
CA THR A 309 -21.87 3.61 0.52
C THR A 309 -21.21 4.72 -0.29
N GLU A 310 -21.72 5.01 -1.50
CA GLU A 310 -21.25 6.14 -2.30
C GLU A 310 -21.44 7.48 -1.57
N ALA A 311 -22.54 7.63 -0.83
CA ALA A 311 -22.80 8.83 -0.02
C ALA A 311 -21.78 8.96 1.14
N ASP A 312 -21.38 7.84 1.75
CA ASP A 312 -20.31 7.83 2.77
C ASP A 312 -18.98 8.21 2.15
N ALA A 313 -18.62 7.63 1.00
CA ALA A 313 -17.39 7.95 0.27
C ALA A 313 -17.34 9.44 -0.08
N LEU A 314 -18.42 10.02 -0.59
CA LEU A 314 -18.52 11.45 -0.87
C LEU A 314 -18.36 12.30 0.41
N SER A 315 -18.96 11.88 1.52
CA SER A 315 -18.83 12.57 2.81
C SER A 315 -17.38 12.55 3.31
N ILE A 316 -16.69 11.40 3.17
CA ILE A 316 -15.27 11.26 3.52
C ILE A 316 -14.41 12.18 2.65
N TYR A 317 -14.60 12.21 1.33
CA TYR A 317 -13.86 13.11 0.44
C TYR A 317 -14.11 14.58 0.75
N ARG A 318 -15.35 14.98 1.07
CA ARG A 318 -15.65 16.36 1.49
C ARG A 318 -14.92 16.73 2.79
N ALA A 319 -14.83 15.80 3.73
CA ALA A 319 -14.08 16.03 4.97
C ALA A 319 -12.56 16.13 4.73
N ALA A 320 -12.05 15.46 3.70
CA ALA A 320 -10.64 15.49 3.30
C ALA A 320 -10.28 16.68 2.38
N TRP A 321 -11.27 17.38 1.83
CA TRP A 321 -11.06 18.50 0.89
C TRP A 321 -10.91 19.82 1.63
#